data_6aa53d2403213b378d7bdf3e74e408eb
#
_entry.id   6aa53d2403213b378d7bdf3e74e408eb
#
_cell.length_a   1.000
_cell.length_b   1.000
_cell.length_c   1.000
_cell.angle_alpha   90.00
_cell.angle_beta   90.00
_cell.angle_gamma   90.00
#
_symmetry.space_group_name_H-M   'P 1'
#
loop_
_entity.id
_entity.type
_entity.pdbx_description
1 polymer ?
#
loop_
_entity_poly.entity_id
_entity_poly.type
_entity_poly.pdbx_seq_one_letter_code
_entity_poly.pdbx_strand_id
1 'polypeptide(L)'
;MPHISNRPVDWETLVKENEDRLYRAALAILGDAQEAEDAVQDTFLKFLEKAPAELDSPPAWLMRVLVNGCRDRLRAAWRRRSVPLWESLPAPEPEERQELEEIFSLPPADRAVIHLFYYEGLSTREIARLTGQAEGTVRSRLSRARSRLRRLLEGETK
;
A
#
# COMPACT_ATOMS: atom_id res chain seq x y z
N MET A 1 2.74 -20.33 -24.76
CA MET A 1 2.12 -19.52 -23.71
C MET A 1 0.99 -18.67 -24.24
N PRO A 2 -0.11 -19.30 -24.52
CA PRO A 2 -1.22 -18.59 -25.16
C PRO A 2 -1.80 -17.46 -24.32
N HIS A 3 -1.62 -17.52 -23.02
CA HIS A 3 -2.20 -16.51 -22.15
C HIS A 3 -1.56 -15.13 -22.29
N ILE A 4 -0.27 -15.10 -22.55
CA ILE A 4 0.45 -13.82 -22.64
C ILE A 4 0.09 -13.10 -23.92
N SER A 5 -0.06 -13.85 -25.00
CA SER A 5 -0.36 -13.24 -26.29
C SER A 5 -1.78 -12.69 -26.40
N ASN A 6 -2.67 -13.12 -25.50
CA ASN A 6 -4.04 -12.63 -25.51
C ASN A 6 -4.29 -11.47 -24.57
N ARG A 7 -3.28 -11.02 -23.83
CA ARG A 7 -3.46 -9.90 -22.93
C ARG A 7 -3.46 -8.60 -23.71
N PRO A 8 -4.39 -7.70 -23.41
CA PRO A 8 -4.46 -6.43 -24.11
C PRO A 8 -3.29 -5.50 -23.82
N VAL A 9 -2.55 -5.75 -22.73
CA VAL A 9 -1.43 -4.92 -22.32
C VAL A 9 -0.15 -5.72 -22.37
N ASP A 10 0.86 -5.15 -23.03
CA ASP A 10 2.18 -5.70 -23.10
C ASP A 10 2.84 -5.70 -21.70
N TRP A 11 3.62 -6.75 -21.40
CA TRP A 11 4.25 -6.91 -20.08
C TRP A 11 5.13 -5.72 -19.71
N GLU A 12 5.98 -5.28 -20.63
CA GLU A 12 6.88 -4.16 -20.35
C GLU A 12 6.09 -2.88 -20.07
N THR A 13 5.04 -2.65 -20.83
CA THR A 13 4.17 -1.49 -20.63
C THR A 13 3.46 -1.58 -19.28
N LEU A 14 2.98 -2.78 -18.94
CA LEU A 14 2.29 -2.98 -17.66
C LEU A 14 3.22 -2.66 -16.48
N VAL A 15 4.46 -3.16 -16.52
CA VAL A 15 5.43 -2.89 -15.48
C VAL A 15 5.73 -1.40 -15.41
N LYS A 16 6.07 -0.81 -16.55
CA LYS A 16 6.43 0.61 -16.62
C LYS A 16 5.36 1.52 -16.08
N GLU A 17 4.12 1.24 -16.41
CA GLU A 17 3.00 2.11 -16.03
C GLU A 17 2.57 1.93 -14.58
N ASN A 18 2.95 0.84 -13.94
CA ASN A 18 2.43 0.51 -12.62
C ASN A 18 3.49 0.43 -11.51
N GLU A 19 4.77 0.26 -11.86
CA GLU A 19 5.76 0.01 -10.81
C GLU A 19 5.91 1.15 -9.81
N ASP A 20 5.92 2.40 -10.27
CA ASP A 20 6.05 3.54 -9.36
C ASP A 20 4.84 3.65 -8.44
N ARG A 21 3.67 3.47 -9.00
CA ARG A 21 2.42 3.55 -8.26
C ARG A 21 2.35 2.46 -7.19
N LEU A 22 2.72 1.26 -7.57
CA LEU A 22 2.75 0.14 -6.63
C LEU A 22 3.82 0.35 -5.55
N TYR A 23 4.98 0.84 -5.95
CA TYR A 23 6.06 1.09 -5.00
C TYR A 23 5.63 2.14 -3.96
N ARG A 24 5.02 3.23 -4.40
CA ARG A 24 4.56 4.27 -3.47
C ARG A 24 3.54 3.74 -2.47
N ALA A 25 2.61 2.90 -2.94
CA ALA A 25 1.64 2.30 -2.06
C ALA A 25 2.32 1.37 -1.05
N ALA A 26 3.24 0.52 -1.53
CA ALA A 26 3.96 -0.38 -0.65
C ALA A 26 4.78 0.38 0.38
N LEU A 27 5.47 1.44 -0.04
CA LEU A 27 6.26 2.25 0.86
C LEU A 27 5.40 2.94 1.92
N ALA A 28 4.23 3.45 1.51
CA ALA A 28 3.30 4.06 2.46
C ALA A 28 2.83 3.07 3.52
N ILE A 29 2.62 1.82 3.14
CA ILE A 29 2.12 0.80 4.07
C ILE A 29 3.26 0.21 4.91
N LEU A 30 4.36 -0.17 4.27
CA LEU A 30 5.45 -0.89 4.93
C LEU A 30 6.47 0.02 5.61
N GLY A 31 6.71 1.19 5.03
CA GLY A 31 7.65 2.15 5.59
C GLY A 31 9.12 1.80 5.39
N ASP A 32 9.43 0.85 4.53
CA ASP A 32 10.79 0.38 4.29
C ASP A 32 10.97 0.18 2.79
N ALA A 33 11.99 0.83 2.22
CA ALA A 33 12.22 0.80 0.78
C ALA A 33 12.49 -0.61 0.26
N GLN A 34 13.29 -1.40 0.97
CA GLN A 34 13.63 -2.75 0.54
C GLN A 34 12.41 -3.66 0.57
N GLU A 35 11.64 -3.60 1.65
CA GLU A 35 10.40 -4.37 1.75
C GLU A 35 9.41 -3.96 0.68
N ALA A 36 9.35 -2.66 0.37
CA ALA A 36 8.46 -2.16 -0.66
C ALA A 36 8.84 -2.71 -2.04
N GLU A 37 10.13 -2.69 -2.36
CA GLU A 37 10.61 -3.24 -3.63
C GLU A 37 10.29 -4.73 -3.74
N ASP A 38 10.51 -5.48 -2.66
CA ASP A 38 10.24 -6.91 -2.65
C ASP A 38 8.74 -7.18 -2.85
N ALA A 39 7.90 -6.37 -2.22
CA ALA A 39 6.44 -6.51 -2.37
C ALA A 39 6.00 -6.24 -3.80
N VAL A 40 6.60 -5.25 -4.46
CA VAL A 40 6.29 -4.94 -5.86
C VAL A 40 6.70 -6.09 -6.76
N GLN A 41 7.92 -6.62 -6.57
CA GLN A 41 8.39 -7.74 -7.36
C GLN A 41 7.49 -8.96 -7.21
N ASP A 42 7.12 -9.28 -5.97
CA ASP A 42 6.20 -10.39 -5.70
C ASP A 42 4.87 -10.20 -6.40
N THR A 43 4.38 -8.96 -6.43
CA THR A 43 3.11 -8.64 -7.07
C THR A 43 3.16 -8.92 -8.58
N PHE A 44 4.23 -8.49 -9.24
CA PHE A 44 4.39 -8.75 -10.66
C PHE A 44 4.58 -10.23 -10.96
N LEU A 45 5.31 -10.95 -10.11
CA LEU A 45 5.45 -12.39 -10.27
C LEU A 45 4.11 -13.10 -10.15
N LYS A 46 3.30 -12.70 -9.18
CA LYS A 46 1.95 -13.26 -9.03
C LYS A 46 1.08 -12.95 -10.23
N PHE A 47 1.26 -11.80 -10.85
CA PHE A 47 0.53 -11.48 -12.06
C PHE A 47 0.84 -12.47 -13.16
N LEU A 48 2.11 -12.78 -13.35
CA LEU A 48 2.52 -13.76 -14.36
C LEU A 48 1.99 -15.15 -14.07
N GLU A 49 1.96 -15.53 -12.81
CA GLU A 49 1.58 -16.89 -12.42
C GLU A 49 0.08 -17.10 -12.30
N LYS A 50 -0.64 -16.11 -11.77
CA LYS A 50 -1.99 -16.33 -11.28
C LYS A 50 -3.05 -15.39 -11.83
N ALA A 51 -2.67 -14.34 -12.53
CA ALA A 51 -3.67 -13.39 -13.02
C ALA A 51 -4.60 -14.08 -13.99
N PRO A 52 -5.92 -13.87 -13.86
CA PRO A 52 -6.87 -14.44 -14.81
C PRO A 52 -6.57 -13.97 -16.23
N ALA A 53 -6.88 -14.79 -17.22
CA ALA A 53 -6.67 -14.42 -18.62
C ALA A 53 -7.50 -13.20 -19.01
N GLU A 54 -8.68 -13.08 -18.43
CA GLU A 54 -9.56 -11.95 -18.68
C GLU A 54 -9.65 -11.09 -17.45
N LEU A 55 -9.05 -9.91 -17.52
CA LEU A 55 -9.09 -8.92 -16.45
C LEU A 55 -9.65 -7.63 -17.00
N ASP A 56 -10.64 -7.08 -16.33
CA ASP A 56 -11.17 -5.76 -16.67
C ASP A 56 -10.14 -4.69 -16.45
N SER A 57 -9.40 -4.80 -15.35
CA SER A 57 -8.40 -3.80 -15.00
C SER A 57 -7.17 -4.47 -14.39
N PRO A 58 -6.12 -4.73 -15.19
CA PRO A 58 -4.86 -5.21 -14.65
C PRO A 58 -4.27 -4.30 -13.56
N PRO A 59 -4.29 -2.96 -13.70
CA PRO A 59 -3.80 -2.09 -12.62
C PRO A 59 -4.53 -2.27 -11.30
N ALA A 60 -5.85 -2.45 -11.33
CA ALA A 60 -6.63 -2.67 -10.12
C ALA A 60 -6.29 -4.01 -9.47
N TRP A 61 -6.11 -5.04 -10.29
CA TRP A 61 -5.71 -6.36 -9.80
C TRP A 61 -4.35 -6.29 -9.11
N LEU A 62 -3.39 -5.61 -9.74
CA LEU A 62 -2.06 -5.43 -9.19
C LEU A 62 -2.10 -4.71 -7.85
N MET A 63 -2.88 -3.64 -7.76
CA MET A 63 -2.97 -2.88 -6.52
C MET A 63 -3.57 -3.73 -5.40
N ARG A 64 -4.59 -4.51 -5.70
CA ARG A 64 -5.19 -5.39 -4.69
C ARG A 64 -4.21 -6.43 -4.19
N VAL A 65 -3.48 -7.07 -5.10
CA VAL A 65 -2.49 -8.08 -4.72
C VAL A 65 -1.37 -7.45 -3.90
N LEU A 66 -0.93 -6.25 -4.31
CA LEU A 66 0.12 -5.55 -3.58
C LEU A 66 -0.31 -5.23 -2.16
N VAL A 67 -1.48 -4.62 -1.98
CA VAL A 67 -1.95 -4.23 -0.65
C VAL A 67 -2.11 -5.44 0.26
N ASN A 68 -2.68 -6.52 -0.27
CA ASN A 68 -2.85 -7.75 0.50
C ASN A 68 -1.50 -8.37 0.84
N GLY A 69 -0.55 -8.33 -0.07
CA GLY A 69 0.81 -8.82 0.18
C GLY A 69 1.53 -8.01 1.25
N CYS A 70 1.38 -6.69 1.23
CA CYS A 70 1.96 -5.84 2.26
C CYS A 70 1.37 -6.17 3.63
N ARG A 71 0.06 -6.38 3.68
CA ARG A 71 -0.61 -6.74 4.92
C ARG A 71 -0.09 -8.07 5.47
N ASP A 72 0.10 -9.04 4.60
CA ASP A 72 0.62 -10.34 5.00
C ASP A 72 2.06 -10.23 5.52
N ARG A 73 2.88 -9.39 4.89
CA ARG A 73 4.25 -9.16 5.34
C ARG A 73 4.28 -8.54 6.73
N LEU A 74 3.39 -7.58 6.99
CA LEU A 74 3.31 -6.95 8.30
C LEU A 74 2.89 -7.95 9.39
N ARG A 75 1.93 -8.81 9.09
CA ARG A 75 1.49 -9.83 10.03
C ARG A 75 2.61 -10.81 10.34
N ALA A 76 3.35 -11.23 9.33
CA ALA A 76 4.47 -12.14 9.50
C ALA A 76 5.58 -11.50 10.33
N ALA A 77 5.90 -10.24 10.06
CA ALA A 77 6.94 -9.52 10.79
C ALA A 77 6.55 -9.34 12.25
N TRP A 78 5.30 -9.01 12.51
CA TRP A 78 4.79 -8.84 13.86
C TRP A 78 4.92 -10.14 14.66
N ARG A 79 4.53 -11.25 14.05
CA ARG A 79 4.60 -12.56 14.71
C ARG A 79 6.04 -12.96 15.03
N ARG A 80 6.98 -12.60 14.16
CA ARG A 80 8.38 -12.99 14.36
C ARG A 80 9.12 -12.14 15.38
N ARG A 81 8.82 -10.85 15.42
CA ARG A 81 9.63 -9.88 16.15
C ARG A 81 9.07 -9.42 17.47
N SER A 82 7.77 -9.45 17.62
CA SER A 82 7.08 -8.93 18.82
C SER A 82 7.38 -7.45 19.08
N VAL A 83 7.89 -6.73 18.05
CA VAL A 83 8.15 -5.29 18.14
C VAL A 83 7.50 -4.63 16.94
N PRO A 84 7.12 -3.34 17.08
CA PRO A 84 6.54 -2.62 15.95
C PRO A 84 7.50 -2.57 14.78
N LEU A 85 6.97 -2.78 13.57
CA LEU A 85 7.79 -2.83 12.37
C LEU A 85 8.57 -1.53 12.15
N TRP A 86 7.99 -0.40 12.49
CA TRP A 86 8.65 0.88 12.27
C TRP A 86 9.92 1.05 13.09
N GLU A 87 10.08 0.32 14.19
CA GLU A 87 11.30 0.42 15.00
C GLU A 87 12.53 -0.16 14.30
N SER A 88 12.32 -0.98 13.30
CA SER A 88 13.42 -1.58 12.54
C SER A 88 13.77 -0.77 11.28
N LEU A 89 13.10 0.34 11.05
CA LEU A 89 13.33 1.14 9.85
C LEU A 89 14.55 2.04 10.01
N PRO A 90 15.28 2.30 8.91
CA PRO A 90 16.36 3.29 8.95
C PRO A 90 15.80 4.66 9.28
N ALA A 91 16.54 5.45 10.04
CA ALA A 91 16.12 6.80 10.35
C ALA A 91 16.22 7.67 9.08
N PRO A 92 15.15 8.38 8.71
CA PRO A 92 15.20 9.27 7.56
C PRO A 92 16.04 10.52 7.86
N GLU A 93 16.38 11.27 6.82
CA GLU A 93 17.07 12.53 6.98
C GLU A 93 16.22 13.51 7.79
N PRO A 94 16.84 14.45 8.54
CA PRO A 94 16.09 15.26 9.50
C PRO A 94 14.89 16.02 8.94
N GLU A 95 14.99 16.57 7.74
CA GLU A 95 13.89 17.33 7.16
C GLU A 95 12.76 16.40 6.69
N GLU A 96 13.14 15.29 6.09
CA GLU A 96 12.18 14.29 5.66
C GLU A 96 11.55 13.58 6.86
N ARG A 97 12.32 13.48 7.96
CA ARG A 97 11.86 12.79 9.16
C ARG A 97 10.59 13.40 9.71
N GLN A 98 10.50 14.71 9.73
CA GLN A 98 9.33 15.37 10.34
C GLN A 98 8.04 14.97 9.63
N GLU A 99 8.03 15.04 8.30
CA GLU A 99 6.86 14.65 7.53
C GLU A 99 6.58 13.15 7.64
N LEU A 100 7.64 12.36 7.53
CA LEU A 100 7.50 10.91 7.59
C LEU A 100 7.05 10.42 8.96
N GLU A 101 7.55 11.05 10.04
CA GLU A 101 7.13 10.69 11.38
C GLU A 101 5.65 10.94 11.62
N GLU A 102 5.12 12.03 11.07
CA GLU A 102 3.71 12.33 11.19
C GLU A 102 2.87 11.23 10.53
N ILE A 103 3.26 10.82 9.33
CA ILE A 103 2.55 9.77 8.61
C ILE A 103 2.78 8.41 9.27
N PHE A 104 4.02 8.09 9.61
CA PHE A 104 4.34 6.78 10.16
C PHE A 104 4.00 6.62 11.63
N SER A 105 3.50 7.68 12.27
CA SER A 105 2.88 7.54 13.59
C SER A 105 1.51 6.87 13.49
N LEU A 106 0.93 6.84 12.30
CA LEU A 106 -0.33 6.15 12.06
C LEU A 106 -0.10 4.65 11.92
N PRO A 107 -1.05 3.82 12.35
CA PRO A 107 -0.97 2.38 12.08
C PRO A 107 -0.92 2.11 10.57
N PRO A 108 -0.26 1.02 10.16
CA PRO A 108 -0.17 0.69 8.73
C PRO A 108 -1.51 0.61 8.01
N ALA A 109 -2.55 0.09 8.67
CA ALA A 109 -3.87 0.01 8.06
C ALA A 109 -4.43 1.40 7.76
N ASP A 110 -4.18 2.37 8.64
CA ASP A 110 -4.63 3.73 8.43
C ASP A 110 -3.83 4.41 7.31
N ARG A 111 -2.52 4.16 7.27
CA ARG A 111 -1.68 4.68 6.18
C ARG A 111 -2.14 4.16 4.83
N ALA A 112 -2.51 2.88 4.78
CA ALA A 112 -3.02 2.28 3.54
C ALA A 112 -4.30 2.98 3.07
N VAL A 113 -5.24 3.20 3.98
CA VAL A 113 -6.50 3.86 3.64
C VAL A 113 -6.25 5.29 3.15
N ILE A 114 -5.40 6.03 3.83
CA ILE A 114 -5.04 7.40 3.43
C ILE A 114 -4.44 7.41 2.03
N HIS A 115 -3.48 6.53 1.77
CA HIS A 115 -2.82 6.46 0.47
C HIS A 115 -3.80 6.11 -0.64
N LEU A 116 -4.62 5.09 -0.42
CA LEU A 116 -5.57 4.63 -1.43
C LEU A 116 -6.64 5.69 -1.73
N PHE A 117 -7.04 6.42 -0.72
CA PHE A 117 -8.05 7.45 -0.91
C PHE A 117 -7.49 8.68 -1.62
N TYR A 118 -6.38 9.22 -1.11
CA TYR A 118 -5.85 10.50 -1.59
C TYR A 118 -4.95 10.38 -2.80
N TYR A 119 -4.10 9.36 -2.88
CA TYR A 119 -3.19 9.20 -4.01
C TYR A 119 -3.77 8.37 -5.14
N GLU A 120 -4.47 7.28 -4.78
CA GLU A 120 -5.05 6.42 -5.81
C GLU A 120 -6.44 6.89 -6.24
N GLY A 121 -7.05 7.79 -5.49
CA GLY A 121 -8.36 8.30 -5.83
C GLY A 121 -9.49 7.31 -5.70
N LEU A 122 -9.30 6.29 -4.88
CA LEU A 122 -10.33 5.27 -4.69
C LEU A 122 -11.40 5.74 -3.71
N SER A 123 -12.64 5.33 -3.96
CA SER A 123 -13.73 5.59 -3.02
C SER A 123 -13.60 4.68 -1.81
N THR A 124 -14.29 5.01 -0.72
CA THR A 124 -14.29 4.16 0.47
C THR A 124 -14.84 2.77 0.16
N ARG A 125 -15.78 2.68 -0.76
CA ARG A 125 -16.33 1.39 -1.19
C ARG A 125 -15.28 0.57 -1.94
N GLU A 126 -14.53 1.21 -2.83
CA GLU A 126 -13.47 0.54 -3.56
C GLU A 126 -12.36 0.06 -2.64
N ILE A 127 -11.98 0.91 -1.67
CA ILE A 127 -10.98 0.54 -0.67
C ILE A 127 -11.46 -0.65 0.16
N ALA A 128 -12.72 -0.65 0.54
CA ALA A 128 -13.31 -1.76 1.30
C ALA A 128 -13.20 -3.07 0.53
N ARG A 129 -13.54 -3.05 -0.75
CA ARG A 129 -13.42 -4.23 -1.61
C ARG A 129 -11.98 -4.69 -1.74
N LEU A 130 -11.08 -3.74 -1.96
CA LEU A 130 -9.67 -4.03 -2.18
C LEU A 130 -9.02 -4.63 -0.94
N THR A 131 -9.35 -4.13 0.24
CA THR A 131 -8.74 -4.55 1.49
C THR A 131 -9.50 -5.63 2.24
N GLY A 132 -10.70 -5.97 1.77
CA GLY A 132 -11.54 -6.95 2.45
C GLY A 132 -12.12 -6.48 3.77
N GLN A 133 -12.22 -5.16 3.97
CA GLN A 133 -12.81 -4.56 5.16
C GLN A 133 -14.22 -4.08 4.88
N ALA A 134 -15.02 -3.92 5.94
CA ALA A 134 -16.32 -3.28 5.81
C ALA A 134 -16.13 -1.80 5.46
N GLU A 135 -17.04 -1.27 4.65
CA GLU A 135 -16.95 0.13 4.25
C GLU A 135 -17.00 1.08 5.45
N GLY A 136 -17.81 0.76 6.45
CA GLY A 136 -17.86 1.54 7.69
C GLY A 136 -16.51 1.60 8.41
N THR A 137 -15.78 0.48 8.40
CA THR A 137 -14.45 0.43 8.98
C THR A 137 -13.48 1.34 8.21
N VAL A 138 -13.55 1.31 6.88
CA VAL A 138 -12.72 2.18 6.04
C VAL A 138 -13.01 3.65 6.35
N ARG A 139 -14.28 4.02 6.40
CA ARG A 139 -14.67 5.41 6.71
C ARG A 139 -14.18 5.83 8.09
N SER A 140 -14.31 4.95 9.09
CA SER A 140 -13.85 5.26 10.44
C SER A 140 -12.34 5.45 10.49
N ARG A 141 -11.59 4.58 9.80
CA ARG A 141 -10.14 4.71 9.73
C ARG A 141 -9.72 6.01 9.06
N LEU A 142 -10.38 6.33 7.95
CA LEU A 142 -10.09 7.56 7.21
C LEU A 142 -10.36 8.79 8.07
N SER A 143 -11.49 8.80 8.75
CA SER A 143 -11.86 9.93 9.61
C SER A 143 -10.86 10.12 10.75
N ARG A 144 -10.52 9.05 11.45
CA ARG A 144 -9.54 9.12 12.55
C ARG A 144 -8.16 9.52 12.07
N ALA A 145 -7.74 8.95 10.96
CA ALA A 145 -6.43 9.26 10.40
C ALA A 145 -6.35 10.72 9.99
N ARG A 146 -7.38 11.25 9.36
CA ARG A 146 -7.42 12.65 8.98
C ARG A 146 -7.38 13.58 10.19
N SER A 147 -8.12 13.25 11.23
CA SER A 147 -8.12 14.04 12.46
C SER A 147 -6.75 14.05 13.11
N ARG A 148 -6.11 12.89 13.16
CA ARG A 148 -4.79 12.77 13.76
C ARG A 148 -3.74 13.56 12.96
N LEU A 149 -3.76 13.41 11.65
CA LEU A 149 -2.82 14.15 10.80
C LEU A 149 -3.03 15.66 10.90
N ARG A 150 -4.30 16.08 10.93
CA ARG A 150 -4.59 17.50 11.08
C ARG A 150 -3.99 18.07 12.36
N ARG A 151 -4.15 17.36 13.49
CA ARG A 151 -3.58 17.80 14.74
C ARG A 151 -2.06 17.88 14.68
N LEU A 152 -1.44 16.88 14.08
CA LEU A 152 0.02 16.83 13.96
C LEU A 152 0.53 18.00 13.11
N LEU A 153 -0.13 18.23 11.98
CA LEU A 153 0.29 19.30 11.06
C LEU A 153 0.03 20.69 11.61
N GLU A 154 -0.96 20.83 12.49
CA GLU A 154 -1.27 22.12 13.10
C GLU A 154 -0.45 22.38 14.38
N GLY A 155 0.44 21.46 14.72
CA GLY A 155 1.29 21.64 15.89
C GLY A 155 0.59 21.44 17.21
N GLU A 156 -0.51 20.73 17.24
CA GLU A 156 -1.28 20.49 18.46
C GLU A 156 -0.83 19.23 19.21
N THR A 157 0.40 18.85 18.98
CA THR A 157 0.97 17.64 19.58
C THR A 157 1.66 17.91 20.91
N LYS A 158 1.39 18.99 21.53
CA LYS A 158 2.06 19.38 22.75
C LYS A 158 1.66 18.56 23.96
#